data_2fc91cdb42fbfc9783afb005659658c7
#
_entry.id   2fc91cdb42fbfc9783afb005659658c7
#
_cell.length_a   1.000
_cell.length_b   1.000
_cell.length_c   1.000
_cell.angle_alpha   90.00
_cell.angle_beta   90.00
_cell.angle_gamma   90.00
#
_symmetry.space_group_name_H-M   'P 1'
#
loop_
_entity.id
_entity.type
_entity.pdbx_description
1 polymer ?
#
loop_
_entity_poly.entity_id
_entity_poly.type
_entity_poly.pdbx_seq_one_letter_code
_entity_poly.pdbx_strand_id
1 'polypeptide(L)'
;MSDVLPTLAISPFLSLLHVYDVDAAKEIESQNETLDALAAEAVLCGNAVLSEDDRTLGAAVAIPVFRENEIVSVVAMATAGAPEMTGVFEIWSPIGEYDELGLSQGYFGDLGRFKNVSSFVRFEKGSGLPGQVWDLHQSVIHDNLSSHPGFLRAAGASAGKLSTAIGISVAGSEFVSAVLLISSDATPIAKGFEVWEATEKGFTLCSAAYHDKSIARELGTTLSVTEGVPGLTHTLGRAVLSDDAACLSAGRPTTENKLSIGLGIPCFKSKTLASVTTVLF
;
A
#
# COMPACT_ATOMS: atom_id res chain seq x y z
N MET A 1 13.54 -18.09 10.78
CA MET A 1 14.74 -17.59 10.09
C MET A 1 14.35 -16.22 9.61
N SER A 2 14.90 -15.17 10.23
CA SER A 2 14.61 -13.80 9.85
C SER A 2 15.31 -13.50 8.52
N ASP A 3 14.54 -13.35 7.47
CA ASP A 3 15.04 -12.90 6.17
C ASP A 3 15.32 -11.41 6.23
N VAL A 4 16.53 -11.08 6.73
CA VAL A 4 17.08 -9.73 6.55
C VAL A 4 17.51 -9.64 5.09
N LEU A 5 16.66 -9.07 4.25
CA LEU A 5 17.03 -8.73 2.88
C LEU A 5 18.18 -7.69 2.91
N PRO A 6 19.17 -7.82 2.03
CA PRO A 6 20.31 -6.92 2.01
C PRO A 6 19.88 -5.48 1.71
N THR A 7 20.63 -4.52 2.20
CA THR A 7 20.46 -3.07 2.12
C THR A 7 20.54 -2.49 0.68
N LEU A 8 19.89 -3.12 -0.28
CA LEU A 8 19.64 -2.57 -1.61
C LEU A 8 18.33 -1.77 -1.55
N ALA A 9 18.33 -0.57 -2.12
CA ALA A 9 17.12 0.23 -2.24
C ALA A 9 16.00 -0.61 -2.86
N ILE A 10 14.85 -0.68 -2.18
CA ILE A 10 13.68 -1.47 -2.61
C ILE A 10 13.12 -0.91 -3.93
N SER A 11 13.11 0.42 -4.03
CA SER A 11 12.73 1.17 -5.23
C SER A 11 13.46 2.51 -5.27
N PRO A 12 13.33 3.31 -6.33
CA PRO A 12 13.85 4.68 -6.34
C PRO A 12 13.32 5.55 -5.20
N PHE A 13 12.15 5.26 -4.65
CA PHE A 13 11.53 6.02 -3.56
C PHE A 13 11.68 5.36 -2.19
N LEU A 14 11.67 4.03 -2.09
CA LEU A 14 11.73 3.29 -0.84
C LEU A 14 13.11 2.73 -0.54
N SER A 15 13.61 2.97 0.66
CA SER A 15 14.84 2.38 1.18
C SER A 15 14.58 1.13 2.04
N LEU A 16 13.48 1.10 2.78
CA LEU A 16 13.14 0.00 3.66
C LEU A 16 11.70 -0.48 3.42
N LEU A 17 11.50 -1.78 3.56
CA LEU A 17 10.20 -2.44 3.52
C LEU A 17 10.27 -3.70 4.39
N HIS A 18 9.41 -3.78 5.41
CA HIS A 18 9.29 -4.93 6.30
C HIS A 18 7.82 -5.32 6.51
N VAL A 19 7.60 -6.61 6.76
CA VAL A 19 6.32 -7.13 7.23
C VAL A 19 6.55 -7.75 8.60
N TYR A 20 5.83 -7.27 9.58
CA TYR A 20 5.85 -7.75 10.95
C TYR A 20 4.67 -8.66 11.19
N ASP A 21 4.91 -9.83 11.71
CA ASP A 21 3.87 -10.68 12.28
C ASP A 21 3.48 -10.14 13.64
N VAL A 22 2.19 -10.16 13.92
CA VAL A 22 1.65 -9.74 15.23
C VAL A 22 1.10 -10.99 15.91
N ASP A 23 1.61 -11.28 17.09
CA ASP A 23 1.17 -12.42 17.88
C ASP A 23 -0.09 -12.13 18.73
N ALA A 24 -0.57 -13.13 19.45
CA ALA A 24 -1.74 -13.01 20.31
C ALA A 24 -1.55 -12.03 21.49
N ALA A 25 -0.29 -11.71 21.86
CA ALA A 25 0.05 -10.71 22.86
C ALA A 25 0.12 -9.29 22.29
N LYS A 26 -0.09 -9.12 20.97
CA LYS A 26 0.10 -7.89 20.19
C LYS A 26 1.55 -7.40 20.18
N GLU A 27 2.47 -8.35 20.24
CA GLU A 27 3.90 -8.09 20.10
C GLU A 27 4.36 -8.35 18.66
N ILE A 28 5.43 -7.67 18.25
CA ILE A 28 6.10 -7.84 16.95
C ILE A 28 7.53 -8.34 17.20
N GLU A 29 8.06 -9.16 16.29
CA GLU A 29 9.47 -9.52 16.31
C GLU A 29 10.30 -8.36 15.72
N SER A 30 11.32 -7.89 16.47
CA SER A 30 12.20 -6.83 16.01
C SER A 30 12.95 -7.23 14.73
N GLN A 31 12.90 -6.37 13.72
CA GLN A 31 13.56 -6.56 12.43
C GLN A 31 14.43 -5.37 12.04
N ASN A 32 14.01 -4.16 12.40
CA ASN A 32 14.68 -2.92 12.07
C ASN A 32 14.35 -1.83 13.08
N GLU A 33 15.34 -1.35 13.85
CA GLU A 33 15.15 -0.40 14.94
C GLU A 33 14.34 0.85 14.54
N THR A 34 14.47 1.31 13.30
CA THR A 34 13.74 2.49 12.80
C THR A 34 12.25 2.21 12.59
N LEU A 35 11.91 1.03 12.06
CA LEU A 35 10.54 0.67 11.73
C LEU A 35 9.84 -0.05 12.87
N ASP A 36 10.58 -0.68 13.81
CA ASP A 36 10.02 -1.45 14.93
C ASP A 36 9.11 -0.59 15.81
N ALA A 37 9.60 0.60 16.19
CA ALA A 37 8.84 1.52 17.03
C ALA A 37 7.54 1.97 16.33
N LEU A 38 7.60 2.26 15.02
CA LEU A 38 6.44 2.68 14.24
C LEU A 38 5.43 1.55 14.05
N ALA A 39 5.92 0.32 13.81
CA ALA A 39 5.08 -0.86 13.70
C ALA A 39 4.37 -1.17 15.03
N ALA A 40 5.09 -1.07 16.17
CA ALA A 40 4.49 -1.23 17.49
C ALA A 40 3.44 -0.16 17.79
N GLU A 41 3.68 1.09 17.41
CA GLU A 41 2.70 2.17 17.54
C GLU A 41 1.43 1.88 16.73
N ALA A 42 1.57 1.39 15.47
CA ALA A 42 0.43 1.00 14.65
C ALA A 42 -0.42 -0.12 15.29
N VAL A 43 0.24 -1.09 15.95
CA VAL A 43 -0.46 -2.15 16.71
C VAL A 43 -1.20 -1.56 17.90
N LEU A 44 -0.57 -0.66 18.65
CA LEU A 44 -1.15 -0.07 19.87
C LEU A 44 -2.35 0.82 19.57
N CYS A 45 -2.25 1.69 18.56
CA CYS A 45 -3.35 2.60 18.21
C CYS A 45 -4.42 1.96 17.31
N GLY A 46 -4.14 0.79 16.73
CA GLY A 46 -5.06 0.13 15.80
C GLY A 46 -5.29 0.91 14.51
N ASN A 47 -4.34 1.73 14.09
CA ASN A 47 -4.45 2.58 12.90
C ASN A 47 -3.11 2.64 12.18
N ALA A 48 -3.13 3.09 10.92
CA ALA A 48 -1.89 3.45 10.25
C ALA A 48 -1.25 4.66 10.94
N VAL A 49 0.07 4.67 10.99
CA VAL A 49 0.88 5.75 11.55
C VAL A 49 1.97 6.15 10.56
N LEU A 50 2.30 7.43 10.55
CA LEU A 50 3.33 8.01 9.71
C LEU A 50 4.28 8.84 10.59
N SER A 51 5.57 8.65 10.41
CA SER A 51 6.60 9.48 11.01
C SER A 51 7.35 10.23 9.91
N GLU A 52 7.44 11.55 10.06
CA GLU A 52 8.34 12.42 9.31
C GLU A 52 9.59 12.66 10.20
N ASP A 53 10.35 11.63 10.49
CA ASP A 53 11.63 11.80 11.16
C ASP A 53 12.72 11.25 10.23
N ASP A 54 13.66 11.92 10.10
CA ASP A 54 14.18 13.22 10.11
C ASP A 54 15.64 13.26 9.65
N ARG A 55 16.48 12.43 9.80
CA ARG A 55 17.92 12.62 9.58
C ARG A 55 18.53 11.60 8.66
N THR A 56 17.83 10.51 8.44
CA THR A 56 18.31 9.37 7.63
C THR A 56 17.29 8.78 6.66
N LEU A 57 15.99 8.90 6.90
CA LEU A 57 14.95 8.19 6.14
C LEU A 57 13.85 9.06 5.52
N GLY A 58 13.85 10.39 5.70
CA GLY A 58 12.79 11.25 5.16
C GLY A 58 11.41 11.01 5.79
N ALA A 59 10.76 9.87 5.55
CA ALA A 59 9.49 9.49 6.19
C ALA A 59 9.31 7.97 6.24
N ALA A 60 8.55 7.50 7.21
CA ALA A 60 8.13 6.10 7.33
C ALA A 60 6.62 6.00 7.60
N VAL A 61 6.00 4.94 7.07
CA VAL A 61 4.59 4.62 7.31
C VAL A 61 4.46 3.17 7.73
N ALA A 62 3.62 2.89 8.73
CA ALA A 62 3.23 1.57 9.16
C ALA A 62 1.72 1.37 9.00
N ILE A 63 1.33 0.27 8.37
CA ILE A 63 -0.03 -0.06 7.96
C ILE A 63 -0.44 -1.36 8.64
N PRO A 64 -1.32 -1.33 9.66
CA PRO A 64 -1.81 -2.54 10.29
C PRO A 64 -2.79 -3.28 9.37
N VAL A 65 -2.68 -4.59 9.32
CA VAL A 65 -3.55 -5.48 8.57
C VAL A 65 -4.46 -6.22 9.54
N PHE A 66 -5.74 -6.00 9.39
CA PHE A 66 -6.77 -6.60 10.24
C PHE A 66 -7.34 -7.87 9.63
N ARG A 67 -7.60 -8.84 10.49
CA ARG A 67 -8.50 -9.95 10.23
C ARG A 67 -9.56 -9.95 11.31
N GLU A 68 -10.81 -9.63 10.96
CA GLU A 68 -11.84 -9.20 11.91
C GLU A 68 -11.40 -7.97 12.72
N ASN A 69 -11.25 -8.10 14.04
CA ASN A 69 -10.81 -7.03 14.94
C ASN A 69 -9.39 -7.26 15.48
N GLU A 70 -8.68 -8.25 14.93
CA GLU A 70 -7.32 -8.55 15.34
C GLU A 70 -6.34 -8.08 14.26
N ILE A 71 -5.27 -7.42 14.69
CA ILE A 71 -4.15 -7.10 13.81
C ILE A 71 -3.29 -8.35 13.70
N VAL A 72 -3.16 -8.87 12.49
CA VAL A 72 -2.39 -10.10 12.19
C VAL A 72 -1.01 -9.82 11.63
N SER A 73 -0.79 -8.64 11.11
CA SER A 73 0.52 -8.17 10.64
C SER A 73 0.56 -6.66 10.49
N VAL A 74 1.76 -6.10 10.37
CA VAL A 74 1.99 -4.69 10.02
C VAL A 74 2.94 -4.63 8.84
N VAL A 75 2.58 -3.85 7.82
CA VAL A 75 3.47 -3.48 6.72
C VAL A 75 4.10 -2.15 7.04
N ALA A 76 5.42 -2.10 7.16
CA ALA A 76 6.14 -0.85 7.41
C ALA A 76 7.12 -0.57 6.27
N MET A 77 7.16 0.68 5.82
CA MET A 77 8.05 1.12 4.76
C MET A 77 8.58 2.52 5.01
N ALA A 78 9.80 2.79 4.54
CA ALA A 78 10.41 4.10 4.67
C ALA A 78 11.01 4.58 3.35
N THR A 79 10.98 5.90 3.16
CA THR A 79 11.60 6.56 2.01
C THR A 79 13.11 6.61 2.16
N ALA A 80 13.82 6.81 1.07
CA ALA A 80 15.28 6.97 1.10
C ALA A 80 15.75 8.39 1.50
N GLY A 81 14.83 9.33 1.73
CA GLY A 81 15.14 10.67 2.24
C GLY A 81 15.96 11.57 1.31
N ALA A 82 16.13 11.21 0.04
CA ALA A 82 16.87 12.04 -0.90
C ALA A 82 16.02 13.21 -1.44
N PRO A 83 16.57 14.42 -1.56
CA PRO A 83 15.79 15.61 -1.88
C PRO A 83 15.15 15.60 -3.28
N GLU A 84 15.69 14.84 -4.22
CA GLU A 84 15.15 14.71 -5.58
C GLU A 84 13.99 13.71 -5.70
N MET A 85 13.66 12.99 -4.62
CA MET A 85 12.58 12.01 -4.65
C MET A 85 11.21 12.66 -4.56
N THR A 86 10.32 12.24 -5.45
CA THR A 86 8.95 12.72 -5.51
C THR A 86 7.98 11.57 -5.30
N GLY A 87 7.24 11.62 -4.21
CA GLY A 87 6.21 10.68 -3.83
C GLY A 87 5.51 11.16 -2.56
N VAL A 88 4.35 10.58 -2.26
CA VAL A 88 3.52 11.02 -1.13
C VAL A 88 3.00 9.82 -0.37
N PHE A 89 3.00 9.91 0.96
CA PHE A 89 2.23 9.07 1.85
C PHE A 89 1.15 9.91 2.53
N GLU A 90 -0.07 9.43 2.56
CA GLU A 90 -1.19 10.09 3.23
C GLU A 90 -2.01 9.07 4.02
N ILE A 91 -2.47 9.48 5.20
CA ILE A 91 -3.44 8.75 6.01
C ILE A 91 -4.69 9.60 6.12
N TRP A 92 -5.82 9.05 5.67
CA TRP A 92 -7.13 9.68 5.67
C TRP A 92 -8.04 8.96 6.64
N SER A 93 -8.54 9.65 7.64
CA SER A 93 -9.38 9.08 8.71
C SER A 93 -10.73 9.78 8.78
N PRO A 94 -11.78 9.09 9.26
CA PRO A 94 -13.08 9.71 9.54
C PRO A 94 -12.95 10.92 10.46
N ILE A 95 -13.68 11.99 10.17
CA ILE A 95 -13.69 13.22 10.97
C ILE A 95 -15.10 13.59 11.40
N GLY A 96 -15.22 13.91 12.71
CA GLY A 96 -16.49 14.35 13.28
C GLY A 96 -17.61 13.30 13.21
N GLU A 97 -18.86 13.78 13.18
CA GLU A 97 -20.08 12.97 13.07
C GLU A 97 -20.56 12.82 11.61
N TYR A 98 -19.83 13.36 10.66
CA TYR A 98 -20.16 13.34 9.24
C TYR A 98 -19.42 12.20 8.54
N ASP A 99 -20.04 11.65 7.50
CA ASP A 99 -19.42 10.62 6.64
C ASP A 99 -18.35 11.22 5.72
N GLU A 100 -17.33 11.84 6.32
CA GLU A 100 -16.22 12.48 5.61
C GLU A 100 -14.86 12.02 6.13
N LEU A 101 -13.89 11.92 5.24
CA LEU A 101 -12.48 11.71 5.58
C LEU A 101 -11.70 13.02 5.51
N GLY A 102 -10.87 13.26 6.52
CA GLY A 102 -9.85 14.30 6.53
C GLY A 102 -8.45 13.71 6.53
N LEU A 103 -7.49 14.48 6.03
CA LEU A 103 -6.09 14.13 6.15
C LEU A 103 -5.69 14.16 7.62
N SER A 104 -5.30 13.01 8.17
CA SER A 104 -4.81 12.90 9.55
C SER A 104 -3.30 13.03 9.64
N GLN A 105 -2.56 12.42 8.71
CA GLN A 105 -1.10 12.50 8.62
C GLN A 105 -0.69 12.44 7.15
N GLY A 106 0.47 13.02 6.79
CA GLY A 106 0.95 12.93 5.42
C GLY A 106 2.35 13.44 5.20
N TYR A 107 3.14 12.70 4.45
CA TYR A 107 4.45 13.10 3.93
C TYR A 107 4.32 13.54 2.47
N PHE A 108 4.89 14.67 2.14
CA PHE A 108 4.76 15.30 0.82
C PHE A 108 6.10 15.72 0.19
N GLY A 109 7.21 15.54 0.89
CA GLY A 109 8.49 16.08 0.44
C GLY A 109 8.36 17.56 0.06
N ASP A 110 8.87 17.94 -1.09
CA ASP A 110 8.84 19.33 -1.59
C ASP A 110 7.49 19.75 -2.24
N LEU A 111 6.47 18.91 -2.17
CA LEU A 111 5.15 19.16 -2.79
C LEU A 111 4.24 20.04 -1.91
N GLY A 112 4.74 21.19 -1.44
CA GLY A 112 4.01 22.09 -0.52
C GLY A 112 2.64 22.53 -1.01
N ARG A 113 2.45 22.76 -2.33
CA ARG A 113 1.15 23.09 -2.89
C ARG A 113 0.17 21.92 -2.83
N PHE A 114 0.64 20.69 -3.09
CA PHE A 114 -0.17 19.49 -2.99
C PHE A 114 -0.56 19.22 -1.53
N LYS A 115 0.38 19.37 -0.59
CA LYS A 115 0.14 19.31 0.87
C LYS A 115 -0.97 20.28 1.29
N ASN A 116 -0.89 21.54 0.85
CA ASN A 116 -1.90 22.54 1.20
C ASN A 116 -3.29 22.14 0.73
N VAL A 117 -3.44 21.70 -0.53
CA VAL A 117 -4.74 21.23 -1.04
C VAL A 117 -5.23 20.03 -0.23
N SER A 118 -4.37 19.04 0.03
CA SER A 118 -4.71 17.85 0.81
C SER A 118 -5.19 18.17 2.21
N SER A 119 -4.64 19.20 2.85
CA SER A 119 -5.01 19.60 4.23
C SER A 119 -6.43 20.16 4.34
N PHE A 120 -6.98 20.71 3.27
CA PHE A 120 -8.32 21.34 3.27
C PHE A 120 -9.41 20.50 2.62
N VAL A 121 -9.05 19.59 1.72
CA VAL A 121 -10.04 18.76 1.05
C VAL A 121 -10.64 17.75 2.03
N ARG A 122 -11.91 17.41 1.80
CA ARG A 122 -12.63 16.35 2.50
C ARG A 122 -13.18 15.39 1.46
N PHE A 123 -13.27 14.11 1.82
CA PHE A 123 -13.79 13.10 0.94
C PHE A 123 -15.00 12.41 1.58
N GLU A 124 -16.15 12.57 0.97
CA GLU A 124 -17.33 11.79 1.30
C GLU A 124 -17.12 10.33 0.91
N LYS A 125 -17.84 9.43 1.54
CA LYS A 125 -17.84 8.01 1.21
C LYS A 125 -18.18 7.80 -0.27
N GLY A 126 -17.34 7.02 -0.99
CA GLY A 126 -17.43 6.81 -2.44
C GLY A 126 -16.81 7.92 -3.30
N SER A 127 -16.42 9.06 -2.73
CA SER A 127 -15.87 10.21 -3.46
C SER A 127 -14.36 10.29 -3.39
N GLY A 128 -13.72 10.50 -4.53
CA GLY A 128 -12.25 10.52 -4.62
C GLY A 128 -11.62 9.19 -4.27
N LEU A 129 -10.29 9.11 -4.27
CA LEU A 129 -9.61 7.86 -3.94
C LEU A 129 -9.83 7.41 -2.48
N PRO A 130 -9.67 8.29 -1.45
CA PRO A 130 -9.91 7.89 -0.06
C PRO A 130 -11.36 7.44 0.20
N GLY A 131 -12.35 8.17 -0.33
CA GLY A 131 -13.76 7.83 -0.17
C GLY A 131 -14.15 6.53 -0.86
N GLN A 132 -13.57 6.21 -2.02
CA GLN A 132 -13.77 4.93 -2.70
C GLN A 132 -13.17 3.77 -1.91
N VAL A 133 -11.98 3.93 -1.31
CA VAL A 133 -11.38 2.94 -0.41
C VAL A 133 -12.29 2.67 0.78
N TRP A 134 -12.87 3.73 1.34
CA TRP A 134 -13.84 3.61 2.45
C TRP A 134 -15.10 2.88 2.04
N ASP A 135 -15.71 3.24 0.91
CA ASP A 135 -16.96 2.65 0.45
C ASP A 135 -16.82 1.15 0.12
N LEU A 136 -15.73 0.81 -0.56
CA LEU A 136 -15.47 -0.55 -1.02
C LEU A 136 -14.86 -1.46 0.06
N HIS A 137 -14.25 -0.88 1.11
CA HIS A 137 -13.45 -1.59 2.10
C HIS A 137 -12.38 -2.48 1.45
N GLN A 138 -11.73 -1.98 0.41
CA GLN A 138 -10.66 -2.65 -0.32
C GLN A 138 -9.72 -1.63 -0.95
N SER A 139 -8.59 -2.09 -1.45
CA SER A 139 -7.67 -1.20 -2.15
C SER A 139 -8.22 -0.74 -3.49
N VAL A 140 -7.91 0.51 -3.84
CA VAL A 140 -8.30 1.14 -5.10
C VAL A 140 -7.06 1.77 -5.75
N ILE A 141 -6.94 1.63 -7.07
CA ILE A 141 -5.85 2.21 -7.85
C ILE A 141 -6.41 3.29 -8.77
N HIS A 142 -5.79 4.47 -8.74
CA HIS A 142 -5.98 5.52 -9.74
C HIS A 142 -4.68 5.67 -10.52
N ASP A 143 -4.72 5.41 -11.81
CA ASP A 143 -3.62 5.66 -12.76
C ASP A 143 -3.87 6.93 -13.56
N ASN A 144 -2.81 7.53 -14.12
CA ASN A 144 -2.90 8.79 -14.87
C ASN A 144 -3.60 9.91 -14.07
N LEU A 145 -3.13 10.19 -12.86
CA LEU A 145 -3.76 11.07 -11.88
C LEU A 145 -4.15 12.46 -12.43
N SER A 146 -3.37 13.00 -13.36
CA SER A 146 -3.63 14.32 -13.97
C SER A 146 -4.92 14.37 -14.80
N SER A 147 -5.43 13.22 -15.24
CA SER A 147 -6.64 13.08 -16.07
C SER A 147 -7.66 12.09 -15.51
N HIS A 148 -7.36 11.45 -14.39
CA HIS A 148 -8.26 10.46 -13.80
C HIS A 148 -9.52 11.14 -13.22
N PRO A 149 -10.74 10.79 -13.69
CA PRO A 149 -11.97 11.47 -13.31
C PRO A 149 -12.31 11.40 -11.82
N GLY A 150 -11.90 10.30 -11.17
CA GLY A 150 -12.10 10.11 -9.73
C GLY A 150 -11.00 10.70 -8.84
N PHE A 151 -9.92 11.29 -9.40
CA PHE A 151 -8.85 11.87 -8.61
C PHE A 151 -9.07 13.38 -8.44
N LEU A 152 -9.76 13.79 -7.37
CA LEU A 152 -10.22 15.18 -7.19
C LEU A 152 -9.09 16.23 -7.04
N ARG A 153 -7.83 15.79 -6.89
CA ARG A 153 -6.64 16.66 -6.79
C ARG A 153 -5.78 16.61 -8.06
N ALA A 154 -6.38 16.32 -9.23
CA ALA A 154 -5.69 16.12 -10.51
C ALA A 154 -4.74 17.28 -10.89
N ALA A 155 -5.17 18.55 -10.70
CA ALA A 155 -4.34 19.73 -10.99
C ALA A 155 -3.07 19.77 -10.10
N GLY A 156 -3.20 19.39 -8.84
CA GLY A 156 -2.07 19.27 -7.91
C GLY A 156 -1.12 18.13 -8.28
N ALA A 157 -1.67 16.98 -8.66
CA ALA A 157 -0.90 15.84 -9.15
C ALA A 157 -0.11 16.18 -10.42
N SER A 158 -0.75 16.84 -11.38
CA SER A 158 -0.09 17.33 -12.61
C SER A 158 1.08 18.27 -12.30
N ALA A 159 0.88 19.25 -11.42
CA ALA A 159 1.93 20.18 -11.01
C ALA A 159 3.10 19.48 -10.27
N GLY A 160 2.81 18.46 -9.49
CA GLY A 160 3.79 17.64 -8.76
C GLY A 160 4.34 16.47 -9.56
N LYS A 161 3.94 16.29 -10.84
CA LYS A 161 4.33 15.15 -11.69
C LYS A 161 4.03 13.78 -11.04
N LEU A 162 2.95 13.73 -10.26
CA LEU A 162 2.43 12.50 -9.68
C LEU A 162 1.58 11.76 -10.73
N SER A 163 1.77 10.47 -10.88
CA SER A 163 1.19 9.69 -11.98
C SER A 163 0.20 8.64 -11.53
N THR A 164 0.51 7.95 -10.43
CA THR A 164 -0.28 6.79 -9.96
C THR A 164 -0.48 6.86 -8.46
N ALA A 165 -1.66 6.50 -7.99
CA ALA A 165 -1.94 6.36 -6.57
C ALA A 165 -2.64 5.03 -6.29
N ILE A 166 -2.26 4.39 -5.19
CA ILE A 166 -3.02 3.31 -4.59
C ILE A 166 -3.49 3.75 -3.22
N GLY A 167 -4.77 3.52 -2.94
CA GLY A 167 -5.35 3.63 -1.62
C GLY A 167 -5.52 2.23 -1.02
N ILE A 168 -5.01 2.03 0.18
CA ILE A 168 -5.04 0.78 0.94
C ILE A 168 -6.02 0.96 2.09
N SER A 169 -6.97 0.05 2.23
CA SER A 169 -7.95 0.08 3.33
C SER A 169 -7.34 -0.46 4.61
N VAL A 170 -7.44 0.32 5.69
CA VAL A 170 -7.21 -0.14 7.05
C VAL A 170 -8.59 -0.31 7.69
N ALA A 171 -9.02 -1.55 7.84
CA ALA A 171 -10.35 -1.87 8.33
C ALA A 171 -10.36 -3.21 9.08
N GLY A 172 -10.99 -3.21 10.26
CA GLY A 172 -11.40 -4.42 10.97
C GLY A 172 -12.86 -4.73 10.67
N SER A 173 -13.72 -4.82 11.72
CA SER A 173 -15.18 -4.84 11.55
C SER A 173 -15.71 -3.51 11.01
N GLU A 174 -15.00 -2.43 11.29
CA GLU A 174 -15.29 -1.08 10.83
C GLU A 174 -14.08 -0.51 10.08
N PHE A 175 -14.35 0.47 9.24
CA PHE A 175 -13.30 1.22 8.56
C PHE A 175 -12.57 2.15 9.55
N VAL A 176 -11.25 2.13 9.51
CA VAL A 176 -10.38 2.95 10.37
C VAL A 176 -9.75 4.09 9.57
N SER A 177 -9.09 3.77 8.47
CA SER A 177 -8.46 4.77 7.61
C SER A 177 -8.17 4.25 6.20
N ALA A 178 -7.89 5.18 5.27
CA ALA A 178 -7.29 4.89 3.99
C ALA A 178 -5.85 5.40 3.97
N VAL A 179 -4.90 4.53 3.62
CA VAL A 179 -3.51 4.90 3.39
C VAL A 179 -3.27 5.05 1.90
N LEU A 180 -2.83 6.22 1.48
CA LEU A 180 -2.49 6.46 0.08
C LEU A 180 -0.98 6.47 -0.12
N LEU A 181 -0.53 5.70 -1.11
CA LEU A 181 0.81 5.75 -1.67
C LEU A 181 0.68 6.39 -3.06
N ILE A 182 1.25 7.58 -3.24
CA ILE A 182 1.14 8.33 -4.50
C ILE A 182 2.53 8.45 -5.12
N SER A 183 2.66 7.91 -6.31
CA SER A 183 3.91 7.70 -7.03
C SER A 183 4.10 8.72 -8.15
N SER A 184 5.35 9.09 -8.42
CA SER A 184 5.76 9.80 -9.63
C SER A 184 6.42 8.85 -10.63
N ASP A 185 6.49 9.24 -11.90
CA ASP A 185 7.19 8.45 -12.92
C ASP A 185 8.72 8.54 -12.78
N ALA A 186 9.23 9.62 -12.20
CA ALA A 186 10.66 9.84 -12.03
C ALA A 186 11.26 8.98 -10.92
N THR A 187 10.55 8.86 -9.80
CA THR A 187 10.96 8.08 -8.63
C THR A 187 9.81 7.23 -8.14
N PRO A 188 9.47 6.15 -8.88
CA PRO A 188 8.31 5.33 -8.56
C PRO A 188 8.48 4.62 -7.21
N ILE A 189 7.37 4.56 -6.46
CA ILE A 189 7.29 3.78 -5.23
C ILE A 189 7.46 2.29 -5.51
N ALA A 190 6.89 1.82 -6.62
CA ALA A 190 6.94 0.44 -7.05
C ALA A 190 6.92 0.33 -8.57
N LYS A 191 7.33 -0.80 -9.15
CA LYS A 191 7.20 -1.11 -10.59
C LYS A 191 5.75 -1.32 -10.99
N GLY A 192 4.90 -1.78 -10.05
CA GLY A 192 3.49 -1.97 -10.31
C GLY A 192 2.66 -2.20 -9.06
N PHE A 193 1.37 -1.90 -9.19
CA PHE A 193 0.33 -2.16 -8.21
C PHE A 193 -0.75 -3.04 -8.84
N GLU A 194 -1.23 -4.03 -8.13
CA GLU A 194 -2.29 -4.94 -8.59
C GLU A 194 -3.30 -5.14 -7.46
N VAL A 195 -4.59 -5.20 -7.80
CA VAL A 195 -5.65 -5.60 -6.87
C VAL A 195 -6.30 -6.85 -7.43
N TRP A 196 -6.29 -7.90 -6.64
CA TRP A 196 -6.78 -9.22 -6.95
C TRP A 196 -8.04 -9.50 -6.13
N GLU A 197 -9.15 -9.73 -6.78
CA GLU A 197 -10.38 -10.18 -6.13
C GLU A 197 -10.28 -11.68 -5.84
N ALA A 198 -10.59 -12.07 -4.59
CA ALA A 198 -10.65 -13.46 -4.20
C ALA A 198 -11.97 -14.09 -4.65
N THR A 199 -11.91 -15.27 -5.27
CA THR A 199 -13.03 -16.05 -5.73
C THR A 199 -12.95 -17.48 -5.18
N GLU A 200 -13.98 -18.28 -5.33
CA GLU A 200 -13.96 -19.69 -4.93
C GLU A 200 -12.87 -20.52 -5.65
N LYS A 201 -12.41 -20.07 -6.81
CA LYS A 201 -11.45 -20.80 -7.64
C LYS A 201 -10.03 -20.24 -7.58
N GLY A 202 -9.83 -19.11 -6.91
CA GLY A 202 -8.55 -18.43 -6.83
C GLY A 202 -8.71 -16.91 -6.88
N PHE A 203 -7.90 -16.24 -7.67
CA PHE A 203 -7.83 -14.79 -7.73
C PHE A 203 -8.06 -14.30 -9.17
N THR A 204 -8.74 -13.16 -9.30
CA THR A 204 -8.90 -12.47 -10.59
C THR A 204 -8.34 -11.07 -10.46
N LEU A 205 -7.46 -10.66 -11.38
CA LEU A 205 -6.92 -9.31 -11.44
C LEU A 205 -8.01 -8.32 -11.86
N CYS A 206 -8.47 -7.49 -10.94
CA CYS A 206 -9.55 -6.54 -11.19
C CYS A 206 -9.07 -5.11 -11.45
N SER A 207 -7.90 -4.74 -10.92
CA SER A 207 -7.30 -3.41 -11.14
C SER A 207 -5.79 -3.51 -11.11
N ALA A 208 -5.11 -2.74 -11.97
CA ALA A 208 -3.66 -2.68 -11.99
C ALA A 208 -3.15 -1.37 -12.59
N ALA A 209 -2.00 -0.92 -12.10
CA ALA A 209 -1.21 0.13 -12.71
C ALA A 209 0.27 -0.27 -12.70
N TYR A 210 0.95 -0.08 -13.80
CA TYR A 210 2.35 -0.47 -13.95
C TYR A 210 3.18 0.71 -14.43
N HIS A 211 4.17 1.04 -13.65
CA HIS A 211 5.24 1.94 -14.06
C HIS A 211 6.17 1.22 -15.07
N ASP A 212 6.58 -0.01 -14.77
CA ASP A 212 7.27 -0.89 -15.73
C ASP A 212 6.26 -1.72 -16.51
N LYS A 213 5.96 -1.31 -17.74
CA LYS A 213 5.02 -2.03 -18.61
C LYS A 213 5.50 -3.44 -19.00
N SER A 214 6.78 -3.78 -18.83
CA SER A 214 7.30 -5.12 -19.15
C SER A 214 6.79 -6.21 -18.20
N ILE A 215 6.35 -5.83 -17.00
CA ILE A 215 5.78 -6.75 -16.00
C ILE A 215 4.24 -6.78 -16.02
N ALA A 216 3.61 -6.04 -16.92
CA ALA A 216 2.16 -5.89 -16.93
C ALA A 216 1.42 -7.21 -17.17
N ARG A 217 0.30 -7.36 -16.48
CA ARG A 217 -0.71 -8.40 -16.73
C ARG A 217 -1.97 -7.77 -17.32
N GLU A 218 -2.72 -8.54 -18.07
CA GLU A 218 -4.03 -8.13 -18.54
C GLU A 218 -5.06 -8.23 -17.42
N LEU A 219 -5.98 -7.27 -17.35
CA LEU A 219 -7.13 -7.36 -16.44
C LEU A 219 -7.95 -8.62 -16.75
N GLY A 220 -8.45 -9.27 -15.73
CA GLY A 220 -9.11 -10.56 -15.85
C GLY A 220 -8.16 -11.77 -15.82
N THR A 221 -6.84 -11.57 -15.77
CA THR A 221 -5.88 -12.66 -15.49
C THR A 221 -6.29 -13.37 -14.20
N THR A 222 -6.28 -14.70 -14.22
CA THR A 222 -6.63 -15.53 -13.06
C THR A 222 -5.43 -16.30 -12.54
N LEU A 223 -5.37 -16.48 -11.23
CA LEU A 223 -4.42 -17.33 -10.52
C LEU A 223 -5.19 -18.32 -9.64
N SER A 224 -4.66 -19.51 -9.43
CA SER A 224 -5.23 -20.45 -8.48
C SER A 224 -5.03 -19.97 -7.02
N VAL A 225 -5.70 -20.62 -6.07
CA VAL A 225 -5.65 -20.24 -4.64
C VAL A 225 -4.26 -20.31 -4.00
N THR A 226 -3.31 -20.99 -4.66
CA THR A 226 -1.93 -21.17 -4.15
C THR A 226 -0.90 -20.47 -5.02
N GLU A 227 -1.30 -19.84 -6.12
CA GLU A 227 -0.35 -19.25 -7.07
C GLU A 227 -0.05 -17.78 -6.79
N GLY A 228 1.22 -17.44 -7.00
CA GLY A 228 1.70 -16.06 -6.94
C GLY A 228 1.65 -15.46 -5.54
N VAL A 229 1.91 -14.16 -5.48
CA VAL A 229 1.82 -13.39 -4.23
C VAL A 229 0.41 -13.44 -3.63
N PRO A 230 -0.69 -13.36 -4.40
CA PRO A 230 -2.03 -13.52 -3.84
C PRO A 230 -2.25 -14.88 -3.15
N GLY A 231 -1.79 -15.98 -3.77
CA GLY A 231 -1.93 -17.32 -3.19
C GLY A 231 -1.10 -17.52 -1.93
N LEU A 232 0.11 -16.95 -1.88
CA LEU A 232 0.93 -16.96 -0.67
C LEU A 232 0.27 -16.16 0.47
N THR A 233 -0.25 -14.98 0.15
CA THR A 233 -0.99 -14.11 1.09
C THR A 233 -2.22 -14.82 1.66
N HIS A 234 -2.98 -15.51 0.81
CA HIS A 234 -4.12 -16.32 1.22
C HIS A 234 -3.72 -17.46 2.16
N THR A 235 -2.68 -18.20 1.79
CA THR A 235 -2.20 -19.36 2.56
C THR A 235 -1.76 -18.96 3.96
N LEU A 236 -1.08 -17.83 4.10
CA LEU A 236 -0.57 -17.35 5.38
C LEU A 236 -1.60 -16.51 6.15
N GLY A 237 -2.64 -15.99 5.47
CA GLY A 237 -3.70 -15.20 6.09
C GLY A 237 -3.26 -13.86 6.68
N ARG A 238 -2.15 -13.30 6.19
CA ARG A 238 -1.52 -12.06 6.64
C ARG A 238 -0.75 -11.38 5.51
N ALA A 239 -0.21 -10.20 5.73
CA ALA A 239 0.69 -9.60 4.76
C ALA A 239 1.97 -10.43 4.59
N VAL A 240 2.53 -10.41 3.39
CA VAL A 240 3.72 -11.24 3.05
C VAL A 240 4.67 -10.46 2.15
N LEU A 241 5.96 -10.75 2.28
CA LEU A 241 6.99 -10.42 1.31
C LEU A 241 7.46 -11.71 0.64
N SER A 242 7.67 -11.66 -0.66
CA SER A 242 8.22 -12.79 -1.42
C SER A 242 9.25 -12.29 -2.43
N ASP A 243 10.40 -12.93 -2.45
CA ASP A 243 11.45 -12.82 -3.47
C ASP A 243 11.53 -14.07 -4.36
N ASP A 244 10.63 -15.03 -4.15
CA ASP A 244 10.54 -16.25 -4.94
C ASP A 244 10.16 -15.95 -6.40
N ALA A 245 11.06 -16.28 -7.31
CA ALA A 245 10.89 -16.00 -8.73
C ALA A 245 9.66 -16.69 -9.34
N ALA A 246 9.29 -17.88 -8.88
CA ALA A 246 8.10 -18.60 -9.35
C ALA A 246 6.84 -17.90 -8.86
N CYS A 247 6.84 -17.46 -7.60
CA CYS A 247 5.76 -16.67 -7.03
C CYS A 247 5.56 -15.35 -7.79
N LEU A 248 6.64 -14.62 -8.06
CA LEU A 248 6.62 -13.34 -8.75
C LEU A 248 6.23 -13.44 -10.22
N SER A 249 6.58 -14.55 -10.90
CA SER A 249 6.29 -14.77 -12.33
C SER A 249 4.92 -15.39 -12.60
N ALA A 250 4.22 -15.89 -11.60
CA ALA A 250 2.93 -16.56 -11.78
C ALA A 250 1.95 -15.69 -12.59
N GLY A 251 1.39 -16.25 -13.67
CA GLY A 251 0.45 -15.55 -14.56
C GLY A 251 1.07 -14.41 -15.39
N ARG A 252 2.40 -14.30 -15.48
CA ARG A 252 3.10 -13.35 -16.35
C ARG A 252 3.61 -14.01 -17.62
N PRO A 253 3.70 -13.29 -18.74
CA PRO A 253 4.42 -13.80 -19.92
C PRO A 253 5.88 -14.12 -19.54
N THR A 254 6.42 -15.17 -20.12
CA THR A 254 7.77 -15.72 -19.85
C THR A 254 8.91 -14.84 -20.39
N THR A 255 8.87 -13.56 -20.18
CA THR A 255 9.99 -12.64 -20.39
C THR A 255 10.75 -12.48 -19.07
N GLU A 256 12.03 -12.18 -19.16
CA GLU A 256 12.93 -12.04 -18.01
C GLU A 256 12.25 -11.38 -16.81
N ASN A 257 12.12 -12.14 -15.72
CA ASN A 257 11.48 -11.65 -14.52
C ASN A 257 12.34 -10.53 -13.91
N LYS A 258 11.91 -9.29 -14.11
CA LYS A 258 12.57 -8.10 -13.58
C LYS A 258 12.13 -7.73 -12.16
N LEU A 259 11.28 -8.55 -11.56
CA LEU A 259 10.80 -8.35 -10.20
C LEU A 259 11.79 -8.96 -9.21
N SER A 260 12.09 -8.20 -8.17
CA SER A 260 12.94 -8.63 -7.06
C SER A 260 12.13 -9.00 -5.82
N ILE A 261 11.03 -8.31 -5.58
CA ILE A 261 10.19 -8.49 -4.39
C ILE A 261 8.72 -8.26 -4.77
N GLY A 262 7.82 -9.02 -4.16
CA GLY A 262 6.38 -8.80 -4.17
C GLY A 262 5.86 -8.69 -2.74
N LEU A 263 5.17 -7.61 -2.44
CA LEU A 263 4.43 -7.43 -1.20
C LEU A 263 2.96 -7.79 -1.46
N GLY A 264 2.40 -8.68 -0.66
CA GLY A 264 0.97 -9.00 -0.64
C GLY A 264 0.31 -8.47 0.62
N ILE A 265 -0.75 -7.69 0.48
CA ILE A 265 -1.54 -7.15 1.59
C ILE A 265 -2.97 -7.68 1.45
N PRO A 266 -3.43 -8.55 2.36
CA PRO A 266 -4.80 -9.06 2.32
C PRO A 266 -5.79 -8.00 2.80
N CYS A 267 -6.98 -8.03 2.22
CA CYS A 267 -8.14 -7.32 2.71
C CYS A 267 -9.23 -8.33 3.05
N PHE A 268 -9.65 -8.35 4.31
CA PHE A 268 -10.68 -9.28 4.78
C PHE A 268 -12.02 -8.55 4.93
N LYS A 269 -13.12 -9.23 4.54
CA LYS A 269 -14.48 -8.89 4.94
C LYS A 269 -14.91 -9.91 5.97
N SER A 270 -14.94 -9.49 7.24
CA SER A 270 -15.04 -10.41 8.38
C SER A 270 -13.91 -11.44 8.36
N LYS A 271 -14.22 -12.74 8.30
CA LYS A 271 -13.19 -13.82 8.26
C LYS A 271 -12.70 -14.19 6.86
N THR A 272 -13.42 -13.70 5.84
CA THR A 272 -13.17 -14.14 4.46
C THR A 272 -12.23 -13.16 3.76
N LEU A 273 -11.20 -13.67 3.12
CA LEU A 273 -10.35 -12.88 2.25
C LEU A 273 -11.18 -12.37 1.07
N ALA A 274 -11.31 -11.06 0.93
CA ALA A 274 -12.06 -10.42 -0.14
C ALA A 274 -11.15 -10.06 -1.32
N SER A 275 -9.97 -9.55 -1.03
CA SER A 275 -8.98 -9.18 -2.06
C SER A 275 -7.56 -9.22 -1.52
N VAL A 276 -6.60 -9.22 -2.44
CA VAL A 276 -5.18 -9.03 -2.14
C VAL A 276 -4.66 -7.88 -2.98
N THR A 277 -4.03 -6.94 -2.31
CA THR A 277 -3.22 -5.91 -2.96
C THR A 277 -1.81 -6.43 -3.14
N THR A 278 -1.28 -6.35 -4.35
CA THR A 278 0.12 -6.70 -4.62
C THR A 278 0.89 -5.45 -5.03
N VAL A 279 2.01 -5.20 -4.35
CA VAL A 279 2.98 -4.16 -4.70
C VAL A 279 4.25 -4.84 -5.20
N LEU A 280 4.71 -4.47 -6.38
CA LEU A 280 5.76 -5.17 -7.12
C LEU A 280 7.01 -4.27 -7.27
N PHE A 281 8.16 -4.81 -6.87
CA PHE A 281 9.44 -4.10 -6.86
C PHE A 281 10.50 -4.73 -7.77
#